data_dc0308e4f8c6eea6e50dce6503fa7885
#
_entry.id   dc0308e4f8c6eea6e50dce6503fa7885
#
_cell.length_a   1.000
_cell.length_b   1.000
_cell.length_c   1.000
_cell.angle_alpha   90.00
_cell.angle_beta   90.00
_cell.angle_gamma   90.00
#
_symmetry.space_group_name_H-M   'P 1'
#
loop_
_entity.id
_entity.type
_entity.pdbx_description
1 polymer ?
#
loop_
_entity_poly.entity_id
_entity_poly.type
_entity_poly.pdbx_seq_one_letter_code
_entity_poly.pdbx_strand_id
1 'polypeptide(L)'
;MTKKKSPVISFEDFSFQYRAQKKPTLTGINLNIYPGEKVLIAGPSGSGKSTLAGCINGLNPFSNPGESTGKLIVDGVDAMQSSIFELSAHVGTVLQDPDGQFIGLTVGEDIAFALENSCTPQDKMHEITKHAAELVGIEHHLDYAPHELSGGQKQRVSLAGVMVDEVKILLFDEPLANLDPAAGKQAIELIDEIQKKTDTTVLIIEHRLEDVLWRNVDRIVLVNDGTILADLTPDKLLSTNLLRDNGIREPLYITAMRYAGIDITKEKKPAHADSVVLDESDQKKLRNWFSAQPFSPKEPEGAVSYTHLRAHETELHL
;
A
#
# COMPACT_ATOMS: atom_id res chain seq x y z
N MET A 1 7.92 33.79 -1.01
CA MET A 1 6.55 33.25 -1.18
C MET A 1 6.70 31.90 -1.86
N THR A 2 6.69 30.80 -1.12
CA THR A 2 6.65 29.44 -1.65
C THR A 2 5.34 29.30 -2.43
N LYS A 3 5.41 29.08 -3.75
CA LYS A 3 4.23 28.70 -4.55
C LYS A 3 3.59 27.49 -3.88
N LYS A 4 2.35 27.62 -3.41
CA LYS A 4 1.55 26.48 -2.96
C LYS A 4 1.51 25.50 -4.15
N LYS A 5 2.12 24.31 -4.01
CA LYS A 5 2.01 23.27 -5.04
C LYS A 5 0.52 22.96 -5.23
N SER A 6 0.05 22.87 -6.48
CA SER A 6 -1.29 22.36 -6.75
C SER A 6 -1.33 20.88 -6.40
N PRO A 7 -2.44 20.37 -5.85
CA PRO A 7 -2.57 18.94 -5.58
C PRO A 7 -2.54 18.14 -6.90
N VAL A 8 -1.94 16.95 -6.86
CA VAL A 8 -1.98 15.99 -7.97
C VAL A 8 -3.24 15.14 -7.92
N ILE A 9 -3.81 14.94 -6.72
CA ILE A 9 -5.14 14.36 -6.52
C ILE A 9 -5.93 15.30 -5.62
N SER A 10 -7.16 15.64 -6.02
CA SER A 10 -8.07 16.50 -5.24
C SER A 10 -9.48 15.92 -5.25
N PHE A 11 -9.98 15.60 -4.07
CA PHE A 11 -11.39 15.30 -3.82
C PHE A 11 -12.06 16.52 -3.19
N GLU A 12 -13.20 16.96 -3.76
CA GLU A 12 -14.00 18.07 -3.26
C GLU A 12 -15.44 17.61 -3.06
N ASP A 13 -15.83 17.43 -1.79
CA ASP A 13 -17.15 16.92 -1.37
C ASP A 13 -17.60 15.68 -2.16
N PHE A 14 -16.65 14.78 -2.40
CA PHE A 14 -16.83 13.65 -3.30
C PHE A 14 -17.53 12.49 -2.58
N SER A 15 -18.57 11.95 -3.24
CA SER A 15 -19.25 10.74 -2.78
C SER A 15 -19.38 9.75 -3.92
N PHE A 16 -19.39 8.44 -3.60
CA PHE A 16 -19.54 7.39 -4.59
C PHE A 16 -20.42 6.25 -4.05
N GLN A 17 -21.36 5.81 -4.89
CA GLN A 17 -22.27 4.71 -4.61
C GLN A 17 -22.24 3.68 -5.73
N TYR A 18 -21.94 2.42 -5.43
CA TYR A 18 -22.11 1.34 -6.40
C TYR A 18 -23.58 1.15 -6.77
N ARG A 19 -23.86 0.86 -8.03
CA ARG A 19 -25.26 0.62 -8.52
C ARG A 19 -25.93 -0.54 -7.75
N ALA A 20 -25.16 -1.54 -7.33
CA ALA A 20 -25.68 -2.68 -6.59
C ALA A 20 -25.96 -2.39 -5.10
N GLN A 21 -25.57 -1.23 -4.58
CA GLN A 21 -25.68 -0.88 -3.17
C GLN A 21 -26.77 0.17 -2.94
N LYS A 22 -27.41 0.12 -1.75
CA LYS A 22 -28.46 1.07 -1.37
C LYS A 22 -27.92 2.34 -0.70
N LYS A 23 -26.67 2.34 -0.30
CA LYS A 23 -26.03 3.46 0.41
C LYS A 23 -24.70 3.79 -0.25
N PRO A 24 -24.26 5.06 -0.22
CA PRO A 24 -22.93 5.44 -0.66
C PRO A 24 -21.85 4.65 0.08
N THR A 25 -20.82 4.24 -0.66
CA THR A 25 -19.62 3.62 -0.08
C THR A 25 -18.61 4.69 0.36
N LEU A 26 -18.60 5.83 -0.34
CA LEU A 26 -17.83 7.02 0.05
C LEU A 26 -18.79 8.20 0.20
N THR A 27 -18.58 9.01 1.22
CA THR A 27 -19.46 10.16 1.53
C THR A 27 -18.63 11.38 1.92
N GLY A 28 -18.82 12.48 1.17
CA GLY A 28 -18.26 13.79 1.52
C GLY A 28 -16.73 13.81 1.65
N ILE A 29 -16.03 13.07 0.80
CA ILE A 29 -14.57 12.99 0.82
C ILE A 29 -13.98 14.33 0.41
N ASN A 30 -13.12 14.88 1.27
CA ASN A 30 -12.30 16.05 1.02
C ASN A 30 -10.85 15.68 1.29
N LEU A 31 -10.03 15.58 0.24
CA LEU A 31 -8.64 15.13 0.35
C LEU A 31 -7.80 15.78 -0.77
N ASN A 32 -6.65 16.31 -0.40
CA ASN A 32 -5.66 16.78 -1.36
C ASN A 32 -4.34 16.02 -1.16
N ILE A 33 -3.80 15.47 -2.24
CA ILE A 33 -2.48 14.82 -2.26
C ILE A 33 -1.58 15.60 -3.20
N TYR A 34 -0.37 15.88 -2.77
CA TYR A 34 0.55 16.75 -3.49
C TYR A 34 1.66 15.94 -4.20
N PRO A 35 2.23 16.47 -5.29
CA PRO A 35 3.29 15.79 -6.03
C PRO A 35 4.47 15.39 -5.14
N GLY A 36 4.90 14.14 -5.27
CA GLY A 36 6.02 13.55 -4.54
C GLY A 36 5.69 13.08 -3.12
N GLU A 37 4.44 13.22 -2.63
CA GLU A 37 4.02 12.68 -1.33
C GLU A 37 3.93 11.15 -1.36
N LYS A 38 4.29 10.52 -0.24
CA LYS A 38 3.97 9.13 0.08
C LYS A 38 2.87 9.10 1.13
N VAL A 39 1.68 8.65 0.74
CA VAL A 39 0.48 8.65 1.57
C VAL A 39 0.02 7.22 1.83
N LEU A 40 -0.12 6.86 3.11
CA LEU A 40 -0.75 5.62 3.53
C LEU A 40 -2.24 5.86 3.76
N ILE A 41 -3.08 5.09 3.09
CA ILE A 41 -4.52 5.04 3.29
C ILE A 41 -4.83 3.83 4.16
N ALA A 42 -5.23 4.06 5.40
CA ALA A 42 -5.48 3.03 6.40
C ALA A 42 -6.96 3.03 6.85
N GLY A 43 -7.41 1.89 7.37
CA GLY A 43 -8.79 1.76 7.87
C GLY A 43 -9.21 0.30 7.97
N PRO A 44 -10.33 -0.01 8.64
CA PRO A 44 -10.86 -1.37 8.73
C PRO A 44 -11.23 -1.96 7.36
N SER A 45 -11.35 -3.27 7.26
CA SER A 45 -11.93 -3.91 6.06
C SER A 45 -13.35 -3.37 5.81
N GLY A 46 -13.66 -3.10 4.53
CA GLY A 46 -14.95 -2.54 4.15
C GLY A 46 -15.14 -1.04 4.41
N SER A 47 -14.12 -0.32 4.89
CA SER A 47 -14.21 1.12 5.16
C SER A 47 -14.27 2.02 3.92
N GLY A 48 -14.06 1.48 2.71
CA GLY A 48 -14.09 2.23 1.46
C GLY A 48 -12.72 2.53 0.83
N LYS A 49 -11.61 2.03 1.38
CA LYS A 49 -10.24 2.30 0.86
C LYS A 49 -10.05 1.90 -0.60
N SER A 50 -10.37 0.65 -0.95
CA SER A 50 -10.24 0.16 -2.34
C SER A 50 -11.25 0.85 -3.27
N THR A 51 -12.40 1.32 -2.74
CA THR A 51 -13.32 2.16 -3.51
C THR A 51 -12.69 3.52 -3.81
N LEU A 52 -12.03 4.13 -2.83
CA LEU A 52 -11.31 5.40 -3.01
C LEU A 52 -10.22 5.24 -4.07
N ALA A 53 -9.43 4.17 -4.00
CA ALA A 53 -8.43 3.82 -5.01
C ALA A 53 -9.05 3.62 -6.39
N GLY A 54 -10.14 2.86 -6.46
CA GLY A 54 -10.86 2.59 -7.70
C GLY A 54 -11.41 3.85 -8.36
N CYS A 55 -11.75 4.88 -7.58
CA CYS A 55 -12.13 6.18 -8.14
C CYS A 55 -10.92 6.94 -8.71
N ILE A 56 -9.75 6.83 -8.09
CA ILE A 56 -8.52 7.50 -8.54
C ILE A 56 -8.02 6.91 -9.87
N ASN A 57 -8.04 5.58 -10.02
CA ASN A 57 -7.53 4.89 -11.22
C ASN A 57 -8.60 4.61 -12.29
N GLY A 58 -9.84 5.07 -12.08
CA GLY A 58 -10.93 4.93 -13.05
C GLY A 58 -11.61 3.56 -13.08
N LEU A 59 -11.24 2.60 -12.23
CA LEU A 59 -12.02 1.35 -12.12
C LEU A 59 -13.46 1.64 -11.68
N ASN A 60 -13.67 2.69 -10.90
CA ASN A 60 -14.96 3.21 -10.53
C ASN A 60 -15.16 4.60 -11.22
N PRO A 61 -16.23 4.82 -12.00
CA PRO A 61 -17.37 3.94 -12.25
C PRO A 61 -17.23 3.05 -13.49
N PHE A 62 -16.11 3.07 -14.20
CA PHE A 62 -16.04 2.55 -15.58
C PHE A 62 -16.06 1.00 -15.64
N SER A 63 -15.33 0.31 -14.76
CA SER A 63 -15.40 -1.15 -14.64
C SER A 63 -16.43 -1.59 -13.61
N ASN A 64 -16.54 -0.85 -12.52
CA ASN A 64 -17.50 -1.11 -11.44
C ASN A 64 -18.59 -0.03 -11.46
N PRO A 65 -19.76 -0.29 -12.06
CA PRO A 65 -20.78 0.74 -12.27
C PRO A 65 -21.29 1.36 -10.97
N GLY A 66 -21.32 2.69 -10.94
CA GLY A 66 -21.77 3.47 -9.81
C GLY A 66 -22.10 4.92 -10.19
N GLU A 67 -22.54 5.68 -9.21
CA GLU A 67 -22.84 7.10 -9.34
C GLU A 67 -21.96 7.88 -8.37
N SER A 68 -21.43 9.01 -8.85
CA SER A 68 -20.61 9.92 -8.05
C SER A 68 -21.25 11.30 -7.96
N THR A 69 -20.97 11.99 -6.87
CA THR A 69 -21.25 13.42 -6.68
C THR A 69 -20.00 14.13 -6.19
N GLY A 70 -19.97 15.46 -6.27
CA GLY A 70 -18.77 16.24 -5.98
C GLY A 70 -17.77 16.18 -7.12
N LYS A 71 -16.48 16.34 -6.81
CA LYS A 71 -15.44 16.43 -7.83
C LYS A 71 -14.20 15.62 -7.44
N LEU A 72 -13.61 14.93 -8.42
CA LEU A 72 -12.32 14.25 -8.30
C LEU A 72 -11.42 14.66 -9.47
N ILE A 73 -10.31 15.30 -9.16
CA ILE A 73 -9.28 15.66 -10.13
C ILE A 73 -8.04 14.80 -9.86
N VAL A 74 -7.52 14.17 -10.91
CA VAL A 74 -6.31 13.36 -10.90
C VAL A 74 -5.36 13.89 -11.96
N ASP A 75 -4.22 14.42 -11.55
CA ASP A 75 -3.22 15.08 -12.41
C ASP A 75 -3.81 16.11 -13.40
N GLY A 76 -4.80 16.87 -12.92
CA GLY A 76 -5.49 17.90 -13.74
C GLY A 76 -6.68 17.38 -14.56
N VAL A 77 -6.89 16.07 -14.60
CA VAL A 77 -8.00 15.42 -15.33
C VAL A 77 -9.19 15.21 -14.39
N ASP A 78 -10.41 15.50 -14.83
CA ASP A 78 -11.63 15.15 -14.09
C ASP A 78 -11.89 13.64 -14.24
N ALA A 79 -11.61 12.90 -13.18
CA ALA A 79 -11.64 11.44 -13.21
C ALA A 79 -13.01 10.86 -13.54
N MET A 80 -14.11 11.57 -13.21
CA MET A 80 -15.47 11.10 -13.47
C MET A 80 -15.97 11.43 -14.88
N GLN A 81 -15.27 12.31 -15.58
CA GLN A 81 -15.56 12.72 -16.96
C GLN A 81 -14.60 12.10 -17.99
N SER A 82 -13.60 11.38 -17.52
CA SER A 82 -12.52 10.79 -18.31
C SER A 82 -12.82 9.34 -18.71
N SER A 83 -11.80 8.59 -19.03
CA SER A 83 -11.86 7.14 -19.29
C SER A 83 -10.76 6.41 -18.50
N ILE A 84 -10.89 5.09 -18.36
CA ILE A 84 -9.82 4.27 -17.77
C ILE A 84 -8.52 4.46 -18.54
N PHE A 85 -8.59 4.49 -19.87
CA PHE A 85 -7.43 4.64 -20.75
C PHE A 85 -6.71 5.98 -20.52
N GLU A 86 -7.46 7.08 -20.36
CA GLU A 86 -6.86 8.37 -20.05
C GLU A 86 -6.23 8.41 -18.65
N LEU A 87 -6.93 7.86 -17.67
CA LEU A 87 -6.42 7.81 -16.28
C LEU A 87 -5.21 6.88 -16.12
N SER A 88 -5.12 5.81 -16.90
CA SER A 88 -3.97 4.89 -16.85
C SER A 88 -2.66 5.55 -17.28
N ALA A 89 -2.71 6.61 -18.09
CA ALA A 89 -1.52 7.40 -18.43
C ALA A 89 -0.99 8.25 -17.25
N HIS A 90 -1.78 8.44 -16.20
CA HIS A 90 -1.44 9.24 -15.02
C HIS A 90 -1.23 8.41 -13.77
N VAL A 91 -1.95 7.28 -13.65
CA VAL A 91 -2.00 6.43 -12.46
C VAL A 91 -1.64 5.00 -12.80
N GLY A 92 -0.50 4.56 -12.33
CA GLY A 92 -0.12 3.16 -12.36
C GLY A 92 -0.62 2.44 -11.10
N THR A 93 -1.26 1.27 -11.27
CA THR A 93 -1.84 0.51 -10.16
C THR A 93 -1.22 -0.86 -10.06
N VAL A 94 -0.70 -1.19 -8.87
CA VAL A 94 -0.30 -2.55 -8.49
C VAL A 94 -1.40 -3.11 -7.59
N LEU A 95 -2.07 -4.18 -8.07
CA LEU A 95 -3.20 -4.80 -7.37
C LEU A 95 -2.74 -5.80 -6.31
N GLN A 96 -3.66 -6.16 -5.41
CA GLN A 96 -3.47 -7.11 -4.31
C GLN A 96 -3.02 -8.51 -4.78
N ASP A 97 -3.55 -8.98 -5.91
CA ASP A 97 -3.24 -10.27 -6.50
C ASP A 97 -2.39 -10.09 -7.77
N PRO A 98 -1.06 -10.22 -7.69
CA PRO A 98 -0.20 -10.14 -8.87
C PRO A 98 -0.47 -11.25 -9.89
N ASP A 99 -0.89 -12.45 -9.45
CA ASP A 99 -1.12 -13.58 -10.36
C ASP A 99 -2.27 -13.32 -11.34
N GLY A 100 -3.27 -12.57 -10.92
CA GLY A 100 -4.38 -12.13 -11.77
C GLY A 100 -4.01 -11.02 -12.77
N GLN A 101 -2.83 -10.42 -12.66
CA GLN A 101 -2.37 -9.34 -13.54
C GLN A 101 -1.53 -9.84 -14.72
N PHE A 102 -0.92 -11.04 -14.64
CA PHE A 102 -0.04 -11.55 -15.69
C PHE A 102 -0.81 -11.95 -16.96
N ILE A 103 -0.39 -11.40 -18.08
CA ILE A 103 -0.95 -11.63 -19.42
C ILE A 103 0.12 -12.25 -20.33
N GLY A 104 1.38 -11.83 -20.19
CA GLY A 104 2.54 -12.30 -20.94
C GLY A 104 2.88 -13.76 -20.66
N LEU A 105 3.40 -14.47 -21.66
CA LEU A 105 3.96 -15.81 -21.48
C LEU A 105 5.31 -15.77 -20.78
N THR A 106 6.05 -14.67 -20.94
CA THR A 106 7.29 -14.37 -20.25
C THR A 106 7.19 -13.08 -19.47
N VAL A 107 8.10 -12.91 -18.51
CA VAL A 107 8.23 -11.67 -17.72
C VAL A 107 8.47 -10.45 -18.63
N GLY A 108 9.31 -10.61 -19.66
CA GLY A 108 9.58 -9.54 -20.61
C GLY A 108 8.34 -9.11 -21.40
N GLU A 109 7.53 -10.08 -21.85
CA GLU A 109 6.27 -9.79 -22.55
C GLU A 109 5.26 -9.12 -21.62
N ASP A 110 5.20 -9.55 -20.37
CA ASP A 110 4.28 -8.95 -19.40
C ASP A 110 4.63 -7.50 -19.09
N ILE A 111 5.91 -7.18 -18.87
CA ILE A 111 6.39 -5.81 -18.68
C ILE A 111 6.15 -4.96 -19.94
N ALA A 112 6.32 -5.53 -21.13
CA ALA A 112 6.15 -4.83 -22.41
C ALA A 112 4.68 -4.59 -22.78
N PHE A 113 3.72 -5.25 -22.13
CA PHE A 113 2.32 -5.26 -22.54
C PHE A 113 1.70 -3.86 -22.70
N ALA A 114 1.98 -2.94 -21.78
CA ALA A 114 1.48 -1.55 -21.88
C ALA A 114 2.08 -0.82 -23.10
N LEU A 115 3.35 -1.07 -23.40
CA LEU A 115 4.05 -0.48 -24.55
C LEU A 115 3.52 -1.02 -25.88
N GLU A 116 3.12 -2.30 -25.93
CA GLU A 116 2.44 -2.89 -27.09
C GLU A 116 1.09 -2.22 -27.36
N ASN A 117 0.31 -2.01 -26.30
CA ASN A 117 -0.97 -1.32 -26.37
C ASN A 117 -0.83 0.13 -26.86
N SER A 118 0.29 0.77 -26.55
CA SER A 118 0.65 2.13 -27.01
C SER A 118 1.28 2.15 -28.39
N CYS A 119 1.40 1.00 -29.09
CA CYS A 119 2.08 0.86 -30.38
C CYS A 119 3.52 1.39 -30.37
N THR A 120 4.26 1.22 -29.29
CA THR A 120 5.66 1.62 -29.17
C THR A 120 6.53 0.81 -30.14
N PRO A 121 7.46 1.44 -30.89
CA PRO A 121 8.38 0.72 -31.78
C PRO A 121 9.19 -0.35 -31.03
N GLN A 122 9.40 -1.51 -31.66
CA GLN A 122 9.96 -2.71 -31.03
C GLN A 122 11.34 -2.48 -30.38
N ASP A 123 12.24 -1.74 -31.05
CA ASP A 123 13.57 -1.39 -30.54
C ASP A 123 13.48 -0.58 -29.23
N LYS A 124 12.60 0.43 -29.19
CA LYS A 124 12.34 1.22 -27.98
C LYS A 124 11.66 0.38 -26.90
N MET A 125 10.72 -0.49 -27.27
CA MET A 125 10.03 -1.36 -26.33
C MET A 125 11.03 -2.24 -25.56
N HIS A 126 12.01 -2.87 -26.26
CA HIS A 126 13.06 -3.64 -25.62
C HIS A 126 13.92 -2.80 -24.64
N GLU A 127 14.28 -1.57 -25.03
CA GLU A 127 15.08 -0.68 -24.19
C GLU A 127 14.30 -0.28 -22.91
N ILE A 128 13.03 0.13 -23.05
CA ILE A 128 12.20 0.55 -21.93
C ILE A 128 11.92 -0.63 -21.00
N THR A 129 11.55 -1.80 -21.54
CA THR A 129 11.31 -3.03 -20.77
C THR A 129 12.53 -3.43 -19.94
N LYS A 130 13.71 -3.43 -20.57
CA LYS A 130 14.96 -3.72 -19.87
C LYS A 130 15.24 -2.72 -18.75
N HIS A 131 15.08 -1.44 -19.03
CA HIS A 131 15.29 -0.39 -18.03
C HIS A 131 14.31 -0.52 -16.85
N ALA A 132 13.03 -0.77 -17.12
CA ALA A 132 12.04 -1.01 -16.06
C ALA A 132 12.39 -2.23 -15.21
N ALA A 133 12.83 -3.33 -15.84
CA ALA A 133 13.27 -4.53 -15.14
C ALA A 133 14.52 -4.27 -14.25
N GLU A 134 15.48 -3.50 -14.73
CA GLU A 134 16.67 -3.08 -13.97
C GLU A 134 16.30 -2.21 -12.75
N LEU A 135 15.32 -1.31 -12.90
CA LEU A 135 14.85 -0.45 -11.78
C LEU A 135 14.33 -1.24 -10.60
N VAL A 136 13.67 -2.37 -10.86
CA VAL A 136 13.08 -3.23 -9.83
C VAL A 136 13.95 -4.46 -9.51
N GLY A 137 15.08 -4.67 -10.20
CA GLY A 137 16.01 -5.79 -9.97
C GLY A 137 15.44 -7.14 -10.39
N ILE A 138 14.82 -7.23 -11.60
CA ILE A 138 14.28 -8.45 -12.19
C ILE A 138 14.84 -8.73 -13.59
N GLU A 139 15.86 -8.00 -14.02
CA GLU A 139 16.43 -8.04 -15.38
C GLU A 139 16.94 -9.41 -15.81
N HIS A 140 17.32 -10.28 -14.85
CA HIS A 140 17.79 -11.63 -15.12
C HIS A 140 16.67 -12.66 -15.30
N HIS A 141 15.40 -12.24 -15.18
CA HIS A 141 14.24 -13.12 -15.26
C HIS A 141 13.33 -12.82 -16.45
N LEU A 142 13.74 -11.96 -17.39
CA LEU A 142 12.91 -11.53 -18.52
C LEU A 142 12.37 -12.67 -19.38
N ASP A 143 13.16 -13.75 -19.53
CA ASP A 143 12.79 -14.94 -20.31
C ASP A 143 12.03 -16.01 -19.50
N TYR A 144 11.82 -15.80 -18.19
CA TYR A 144 11.12 -16.75 -17.32
C TYR A 144 9.61 -16.62 -17.50
N ALA A 145 8.90 -17.72 -17.30
CA ALA A 145 7.46 -17.68 -17.23
C ALA A 145 7.01 -17.17 -15.85
N PRO A 146 5.93 -16.37 -15.75
CA PRO A 146 5.46 -15.79 -14.48
C PRO A 146 5.23 -16.82 -13.36
N HIS A 147 4.84 -18.06 -13.70
CA HIS A 147 4.60 -19.10 -12.71
C HIS A 147 5.90 -19.67 -12.07
N GLU A 148 7.06 -19.41 -12.66
CA GLU A 148 8.36 -19.82 -12.12
C GLU A 148 8.88 -18.84 -11.04
N LEU A 149 8.22 -17.68 -10.88
CA LEU A 149 8.63 -16.61 -9.99
C LEU A 149 8.10 -16.80 -8.56
N SER A 150 8.89 -16.40 -7.58
CA SER A 150 8.42 -16.22 -6.20
C SER A 150 7.44 -15.03 -6.10
N GLY A 151 6.63 -14.99 -5.04
CA GLY A 151 5.67 -13.87 -4.82
C GLY A 151 6.33 -12.49 -4.85
N GLY A 152 7.50 -12.32 -4.24
CA GLY A 152 8.24 -11.07 -4.29
C GLY A 152 8.77 -10.71 -5.68
N GLN A 153 9.18 -11.70 -6.49
CA GLN A 153 9.57 -11.48 -7.88
C GLN A 153 8.37 -11.09 -8.74
N LYS A 154 7.21 -11.75 -8.55
CA LYS A 154 5.95 -11.39 -9.23
C LYS A 154 5.56 -9.95 -8.97
N GLN A 155 5.66 -9.49 -7.72
CA GLN A 155 5.39 -8.10 -7.38
C GLN A 155 6.35 -7.13 -8.08
N ARG A 156 7.64 -7.48 -8.20
CA ARG A 156 8.62 -6.70 -8.96
C ARG A 156 8.25 -6.58 -10.44
N VAL A 157 7.79 -7.68 -11.05
CA VAL A 157 7.32 -7.69 -12.45
C VAL A 157 6.10 -6.79 -12.63
N SER A 158 5.07 -6.93 -11.78
CA SER A 158 3.89 -6.05 -11.82
C SER A 158 4.28 -4.57 -11.68
N LEU A 159 5.24 -4.28 -10.80
CA LEU A 159 5.72 -2.92 -10.63
C LEU A 159 6.50 -2.43 -11.86
N ALA A 160 7.35 -3.26 -12.48
CA ALA A 160 8.04 -2.92 -13.72
C ALA A 160 7.04 -2.62 -14.86
N GLY A 161 6.00 -3.45 -15.01
CA GLY A 161 4.95 -3.24 -16.01
C GLY A 161 4.17 -1.93 -15.85
N VAL A 162 4.05 -1.43 -14.60
CA VAL A 162 3.44 -0.13 -14.33
C VAL A 162 4.42 1.03 -14.56
N MET A 163 5.73 0.80 -14.42
CA MET A 163 6.76 1.85 -14.53
C MET A 163 7.11 2.20 -15.98
N VAL A 164 6.77 1.37 -16.96
CA VAL A 164 7.08 1.63 -18.39
C VAL A 164 6.35 2.86 -18.95
N ASP A 165 5.24 3.27 -18.35
CA ASP A 165 4.41 4.41 -18.80
C ASP A 165 4.81 5.75 -18.14
N GLU A 166 5.90 5.80 -17.35
CA GLU A 166 6.35 7.02 -16.65
C GLU A 166 5.24 7.76 -15.89
N VAL A 167 4.36 7.01 -15.23
CA VAL A 167 3.20 7.56 -14.50
C VAL A 167 3.61 8.50 -13.37
N LYS A 168 2.78 9.50 -13.06
CA LYS A 168 3.04 10.45 -11.97
C LYS A 168 2.57 9.96 -10.61
N ILE A 169 1.64 9.00 -10.60
CA ILE A 169 1.01 8.47 -9.40
C ILE A 169 1.15 6.95 -9.43
N LEU A 170 1.71 6.39 -8.37
CA LEU A 170 1.74 4.95 -8.12
C LEU A 170 0.76 4.61 -7.00
N LEU A 171 -0.17 3.73 -7.28
CA LEU A 171 -1.19 3.26 -6.36
C LEU A 171 -0.97 1.78 -6.07
N PHE A 172 -0.81 1.44 -4.80
CA PHE A 172 -0.64 0.09 -4.31
C PHE A 172 -1.86 -0.30 -3.47
N ASP A 173 -2.63 -1.29 -3.91
CA ASP A 173 -3.77 -1.81 -3.16
C ASP A 173 -3.40 -3.11 -2.46
N GLU A 174 -3.19 -3.04 -1.15
CA GLU A 174 -2.76 -4.12 -0.26
C GLU A 174 -1.51 -4.90 -0.75
N PRO A 175 -0.40 -4.20 -1.06
CA PRO A 175 0.78 -4.84 -1.67
C PRO A 175 1.47 -5.87 -0.77
N LEU A 176 1.11 -5.95 0.50
CA LEU A 176 1.72 -6.87 1.47
C LEU A 176 0.88 -8.13 1.75
N ALA A 177 -0.32 -8.25 1.16
CA ALA A 177 -1.30 -9.27 1.53
C ALA A 177 -0.79 -10.71 1.44
N ASN A 178 -0.03 -11.03 0.39
CA ASN A 178 0.46 -12.38 0.09
C ASN A 178 1.96 -12.57 0.40
N LEU A 179 2.57 -11.64 1.14
CA LEU A 179 3.99 -11.64 1.44
C LEU A 179 4.25 -12.03 2.91
N ASP A 180 5.30 -12.83 3.11
CA ASP A 180 5.87 -13.02 4.42
C ASP A 180 6.48 -11.69 4.95
N PRO A 181 6.73 -11.56 6.26
CA PRO A 181 7.20 -10.29 6.83
C PRO A 181 8.54 -9.79 6.25
N ALA A 182 9.43 -10.68 5.82
CA ALA A 182 10.73 -10.29 5.25
C ALA A 182 10.54 -9.77 3.82
N ALA A 183 9.76 -10.49 3.00
CA ALA A 183 9.39 -10.06 1.65
C ALA A 183 8.58 -8.75 1.68
N GLY A 184 7.68 -8.59 2.66
CA GLY A 184 6.91 -7.36 2.85
C GLY A 184 7.80 -6.14 3.09
N LYS A 185 8.82 -6.26 3.96
CA LYS A 185 9.79 -5.18 4.17
C LYS A 185 10.57 -4.84 2.90
N GLN A 186 11.02 -5.85 2.15
CA GLN A 186 11.73 -5.62 0.88
C GLN A 186 10.83 -4.92 -0.15
N ALA A 187 9.54 -5.24 -0.17
CA ALA A 187 8.57 -4.57 -1.04
C ALA A 187 8.43 -3.08 -0.70
N ILE A 188 8.30 -2.74 0.58
CA ILE A 188 8.24 -1.34 1.03
C ILE A 188 9.56 -0.61 0.76
N GLU A 189 10.71 -1.27 0.91
CA GLU A 189 12.02 -0.71 0.55
C GLU A 189 12.10 -0.40 -0.94
N LEU A 190 11.66 -1.31 -1.79
CA LEU A 190 11.62 -1.13 -3.23
C LEU A 190 10.73 0.06 -3.63
N ILE A 191 9.52 0.16 -3.05
CA ILE A 191 8.61 1.29 -3.28
C ILE A 191 9.27 2.61 -2.89
N ASP A 192 9.98 2.63 -1.75
CA ASP A 192 10.70 3.82 -1.26
C ASP A 192 11.86 4.23 -2.18
N GLU A 193 12.61 3.26 -2.69
CA GLU A 193 13.71 3.50 -3.64
C GLU A 193 13.19 4.04 -4.98
N ILE A 194 12.13 3.46 -5.50
CA ILE A 194 11.51 3.90 -6.75
C ILE A 194 11.00 5.33 -6.61
N GLN A 195 10.23 5.63 -5.55
CA GLN A 195 9.75 6.98 -5.31
C GLN A 195 10.89 8.00 -5.29
N LYS A 196 12.01 7.69 -4.61
CA LYS A 196 13.17 8.59 -4.56
C LYS A 196 13.86 8.79 -5.90
N LYS A 197 13.86 7.77 -6.77
CA LYS A 197 14.47 7.84 -8.10
C LYS A 197 13.61 8.58 -9.12
N THR A 198 12.28 8.46 -9.00
CA THR A 198 11.33 8.95 -10.02
C THR A 198 10.54 10.20 -9.59
N ASP A 199 10.64 10.62 -8.31
CA ASP A 199 9.83 11.71 -7.71
C ASP A 199 8.31 11.53 -7.90
N THR A 200 7.85 10.27 -8.06
CA THR A 200 6.44 9.93 -8.20
C THR A 200 5.68 10.08 -6.89
N THR A 201 4.40 10.39 -6.98
CA THR A 201 3.48 10.36 -5.83
C THR A 201 3.08 8.92 -5.56
N VAL A 202 3.16 8.48 -4.31
CA VAL A 202 2.88 7.10 -3.92
C VAL A 202 1.69 7.06 -2.97
N LEU A 203 0.67 6.26 -3.31
CA LEU A 203 -0.44 5.91 -2.45
C LEU A 203 -0.35 4.43 -2.10
N ILE A 204 -0.35 4.11 -0.82
CA ILE A 204 -0.36 2.73 -0.33
C ILE A 204 -1.63 2.53 0.46
N ILE A 205 -2.49 1.60 0.02
CA ILE A 205 -3.63 1.12 0.81
C ILE A 205 -3.15 -0.09 1.57
N GLU A 206 -3.16 -0.01 2.89
CA GLU A 206 -2.70 -1.11 3.74
C GLU A 206 -3.33 -1.05 5.14
N HIS A 207 -3.50 -2.21 5.74
CA HIS A 207 -3.94 -2.35 7.12
C HIS A 207 -2.79 -2.74 8.07
N ARG A 208 -1.65 -3.16 7.55
CA ARG A 208 -0.43 -3.54 8.27
C ARG A 208 0.48 -2.32 8.46
N LEU A 209 0.04 -1.36 9.30
CA LEU A 209 0.74 -0.09 9.49
C LEU A 209 2.21 -0.24 9.85
N GLU A 210 2.55 -1.21 10.74
CA GLU A 210 3.92 -1.44 11.21
C GLU A 210 4.88 -1.76 10.07
N ASP A 211 4.42 -2.56 9.09
CA ASP A 211 5.24 -2.94 7.95
C ASP A 211 5.45 -1.77 6.99
N VAL A 212 4.42 -0.95 6.74
CA VAL A 212 4.54 0.24 5.88
C VAL A 212 5.40 1.30 6.54
N LEU A 213 5.26 1.50 7.86
CA LEU A 213 6.06 2.44 8.66
C LEU A 213 7.52 1.97 8.86
N TRP A 214 7.93 0.86 8.24
CA TRP A 214 9.33 0.49 8.08
C TRP A 214 10.12 1.54 7.28
N ARG A 215 9.44 2.27 6.39
CA ARG A 215 9.99 3.43 5.65
C ARG A 215 9.13 4.66 5.89
N ASN A 216 9.72 5.83 5.63
CA ASN A 216 9.04 7.10 5.83
C ASN A 216 7.76 7.20 4.99
N VAL A 217 6.70 7.67 5.63
CA VAL A 217 5.42 8.05 5.04
C VAL A 217 5.13 9.49 5.45
N ASP A 218 4.73 10.33 4.52
CA ASP A 218 4.48 11.75 4.82
C ASP A 218 3.21 11.94 5.63
N ARG A 219 2.14 11.20 5.25
CA ARG A 219 0.82 11.28 5.90
C ARG A 219 0.12 9.94 5.91
N ILE A 220 -0.74 9.78 6.92
CA ILE A 220 -1.69 8.66 7.01
C ILE A 220 -3.10 9.23 6.94
N VAL A 221 -3.85 8.80 5.95
CA VAL A 221 -5.28 9.10 5.78
C VAL A 221 -6.07 7.92 6.35
N LEU A 222 -6.80 8.18 7.42
CA LEU A 222 -7.61 7.17 8.09
C LEU A 222 -9.04 7.22 7.55
N VAL A 223 -9.48 6.12 6.94
CA VAL A 223 -10.81 5.99 6.34
C VAL A 223 -11.65 5.02 7.17
N ASN A 224 -12.85 5.42 7.57
CA ASN A 224 -13.83 4.54 8.20
C ASN A 224 -15.24 4.92 7.75
N ASP A 225 -16.10 3.91 7.58
CA ASP A 225 -17.50 4.09 7.15
C ASP A 225 -17.67 5.05 5.97
N GLY A 226 -16.76 4.95 4.99
CA GLY A 226 -16.80 5.76 3.76
C GLY A 226 -16.43 7.23 3.94
N THR A 227 -15.86 7.62 5.09
CA THR A 227 -15.44 9.00 5.38
C THR A 227 -13.98 9.08 5.80
N ILE A 228 -13.36 10.25 5.68
CA ILE A 228 -12.01 10.49 6.21
C ILE A 228 -12.14 10.94 7.66
N LEU A 229 -11.64 10.11 8.58
CA LEU A 229 -11.60 10.42 10.01
C LEU A 229 -10.41 11.30 10.39
N ALA A 230 -9.29 11.10 9.74
CA ALA A 230 -8.06 11.82 10.02
C ALA A 230 -7.14 11.85 8.78
N ASP A 231 -6.37 12.91 8.66
CA ASP A 231 -5.28 13.10 7.71
C ASP A 231 -4.11 13.74 8.49
N LEU A 232 -3.20 12.90 8.95
CA LEU A 232 -2.18 13.28 9.92
C LEU A 232 -0.80 12.70 9.56
N THR A 233 0.26 13.33 10.05
CA THR A 233 1.59 12.70 10.02
C THR A 233 1.61 11.46 10.91
N PRO A 234 2.47 10.44 10.63
CA PRO A 234 2.55 9.22 11.42
C PRO A 234 2.73 9.48 12.93
N ASP A 235 3.67 10.36 13.32
CA ASP A 235 3.89 10.71 14.73
C ASP A 235 2.64 11.25 15.40
N LYS A 236 1.88 12.08 14.70
CA LYS A 236 0.68 12.70 15.22
C LYS A 236 -0.46 11.70 15.36
N LEU A 237 -0.64 10.81 14.37
CA LEU A 237 -1.67 9.78 14.42
C LEU A 237 -1.41 8.78 15.55
N LEU A 238 -0.18 8.28 15.66
CA LEU A 238 0.21 7.30 16.69
C LEU A 238 0.18 7.87 18.11
N SER A 239 0.22 9.21 18.26
CA SER A 239 0.02 9.88 19.55
C SER A 239 -1.45 9.97 19.98
N THR A 240 -2.39 9.59 19.10
CA THR A 240 -3.82 9.56 19.40
C THR A 240 -4.30 8.16 19.74
N ASN A 241 -5.59 8.03 20.09
CA ASN A 241 -6.25 6.73 20.24
C ASN A 241 -7.05 6.34 18.99
N LEU A 242 -6.99 7.13 17.91
CA LEU A 242 -7.84 6.96 16.74
C LEU A 242 -7.77 5.56 16.12
N LEU A 243 -6.60 4.96 16.05
CA LEU A 243 -6.45 3.59 15.54
C LEU A 243 -7.25 2.60 16.38
N ARG A 244 -7.03 2.62 17.69
CA ARG A 244 -7.67 1.70 18.64
C ARG A 244 -9.18 1.93 18.72
N ASP A 245 -9.61 3.19 18.78
CA ASP A 245 -11.03 3.55 18.87
C ASP A 245 -11.83 3.14 17.62
N ASN A 246 -11.13 2.94 16.48
CA ASN A 246 -11.70 2.49 15.23
C ASN A 246 -11.35 1.03 14.87
N GLY A 247 -10.88 0.22 15.85
CA GLY A 247 -10.60 -1.19 15.65
C GLY A 247 -9.42 -1.49 14.71
N ILE A 248 -8.53 -0.51 14.50
CA ILE A 248 -7.34 -0.68 13.68
C ILE A 248 -6.16 -1.04 14.57
N ARG A 249 -5.41 -2.05 14.15
CA ARG A 249 -4.26 -2.53 14.90
C ARG A 249 -3.16 -1.48 14.92
N GLU A 250 -2.77 -1.06 16.13
CA GLU A 250 -1.57 -0.25 16.32
C GLU A 250 -0.31 -1.08 16.09
N PRO A 251 0.84 -0.45 15.72
CA PRO A 251 2.14 -1.12 15.76
C PRO A 251 2.41 -1.77 17.11
N LEU A 252 3.05 -2.95 17.10
CA LEU A 252 3.27 -3.74 18.32
C LEU A 252 4.06 -2.98 19.38
N TYR A 253 5.08 -2.21 18.98
CA TYR A 253 5.87 -1.41 19.92
C TYR A 253 5.03 -0.31 20.60
N ILE A 254 4.09 0.32 19.89
CA ILE A 254 3.14 1.30 20.45
C ILE A 254 2.24 0.62 21.48
N THR A 255 1.69 -0.55 21.12
CA THR A 255 0.86 -1.35 22.03
C THR A 255 1.63 -1.73 23.31
N ALA A 256 2.88 -2.18 23.18
CA ALA A 256 3.74 -2.50 24.32
C ALA A 256 4.01 -1.29 25.23
N MET A 257 4.29 -0.13 24.64
CA MET A 257 4.50 1.11 25.40
C MET A 257 3.24 1.51 26.18
N ARG A 258 2.05 1.40 25.58
CA ARG A 258 0.78 1.69 26.25
C ARG A 258 0.50 0.73 27.40
N TYR A 259 0.77 -0.57 27.23
CA TYR A 259 0.66 -1.55 28.31
C TYR A 259 1.64 -1.29 29.46
N ALA A 260 2.82 -0.75 29.16
CA ALA A 260 3.78 -0.31 30.17
C ALA A 260 3.39 1.00 30.87
N GLY A 261 2.26 1.63 30.50
CA GLY A 261 1.81 2.92 31.05
C GLY A 261 2.65 4.10 30.60
N ILE A 262 3.16 4.05 29.35
CA ILE A 262 3.91 5.14 28.71
C ILE A 262 2.95 5.95 27.85
N ASP A 263 2.90 7.26 28.07
CA ASP A 263 2.14 8.18 27.23
C ASP A 263 2.84 8.36 25.89
N ILE A 264 2.11 8.11 24.80
CA ILE A 264 2.62 8.28 23.45
C ILE A 264 2.36 9.71 22.98
N THR A 265 3.42 10.51 22.87
CA THR A 265 3.36 11.87 22.36
C THR A 265 4.17 12.02 21.07
N LYS A 266 3.87 13.04 20.27
CA LYS A 266 4.59 13.30 19.00
C LYS A 266 6.08 13.61 19.22
N GLU A 267 6.42 14.17 20.41
CA GLU A 267 7.80 14.50 20.81
C GLU A 267 8.65 13.23 20.96
N LYS A 268 8.01 12.11 21.27
CA LYS A 268 8.66 10.79 21.34
C LYS A 268 8.91 10.15 19.98
N LYS A 269 8.51 10.80 18.88
CA LYS A 269 8.69 10.34 17.49
C LYS A 269 8.27 8.89 17.28
N PRO A 270 6.98 8.58 17.53
CA PRO A 270 6.48 7.21 17.48
C PRO A 270 6.32 6.62 16.08
N ALA A 271 6.64 7.34 15.01
CA ALA A 271 6.46 6.88 13.63
C ALA A 271 7.25 5.59 13.32
N HIS A 272 8.46 5.45 13.87
CA HIS A 272 9.33 4.30 13.63
C HIS A 272 9.84 3.74 14.96
N ALA A 273 9.86 2.41 15.07
CA ALA A 273 10.26 1.73 16.30
C ALA A 273 11.70 2.07 16.75
N ASP A 274 12.62 2.27 15.82
CA ASP A 274 14.03 2.61 16.06
C ASP A 274 14.28 4.08 16.39
N SER A 275 13.33 4.96 16.08
CA SER A 275 13.42 6.41 16.34
C SER A 275 12.68 6.86 17.61
N VAL A 276 11.97 5.96 18.28
CA VAL A 276 11.22 6.29 19.50
C VAL A 276 12.14 6.79 20.60
N VAL A 277 11.84 7.99 21.10
CA VAL A 277 12.58 8.60 22.20
C VAL A 277 11.93 8.22 23.54
N LEU A 278 12.62 7.43 24.33
CA LEU A 278 12.20 7.03 25.68
C LEU A 278 13.15 7.64 26.72
N ASP A 279 12.59 8.37 27.68
CA ASP A 279 13.35 8.84 28.83
C ASP A 279 13.63 7.69 29.84
N GLU A 280 14.43 7.96 30.89
CA GLU A 280 14.79 6.96 31.90
C GLU A 280 13.54 6.39 32.63
N SER A 281 12.51 7.20 32.85
CA SER A 281 11.26 6.78 33.47
C SER A 281 10.50 5.81 32.59
N ASP A 282 10.39 6.15 31.27
CA ASP A 282 9.74 5.30 30.27
C ASP A 282 10.46 3.95 30.12
N GLN A 283 11.80 3.98 30.03
CA GLN A 283 12.61 2.77 29.96
C GLN A 283 12.42 1.87 31.21
N LYS A 284 12.33 2.48 32.40
CA LYS A 284 12.06 1.76 33.64
C LYS A 284 10.66 1.14 33.65
N LYS A 285 9.63 1.88 33.20
CA LYS A 285 8.27 1.37 33.08
C LYS A 285 8.22 0.17 32.13
N LEU A 286 8.86 0.28 30.94
CA LEU A 286 8.87 -0.79 29.95
C LEU A 286 9.58 -2.05 30.48
N ARG A 287 10.76 -1.90 31.13
CA ARG A 287 11.48 -3.02 31.74
C ARG A 287 10.66 -3.69 32.84
N ASN A 288 10.02 -2.91 33.72
CA ASN A 288 9.21 -3.45 34.82
C ASN A 288 8.00 -4.21 34.27
N TRP A 289 7.30 -3.65 33.24
CA TRP A 289 6.20 -4.31 32.60
C TRP A 289 6.63 -5.63 31.95
N PHE A 290 7.72 -5.64 31.20
CA PHE A 290 8.25 -6.83 30.54
C PHE A 290 8.64 -7.92 31.55
N SER A 291 9.34 -7.56 32.66
CA SER A 291 9.75 -8.51 33.71
C SER A 291 8.58 -9.07 34.51
N ALA A 292 7.44 -8.36 34.55
CA ALA A 292 6.23 -8.83 35.25
C ALA A 292 5.39 -9.77 34.39
N GLN A 293 5.66 -9.89 33.06
CA GLN A 293 4.95 -10.84 32.23
C GLN A 293 5.40 -12.28 32.60
N PRO A 294 4.42 -13.22 32.78
CA PRO A 294 4.76 -14.61 32.97
C PRO A 294 5.40 -15.15 31.68
N PHE A 295 6.71 -15.07 31.57
CA PHE A 295 7.46 -15.79 30.56
C PHE A 295 7.49 -17.26 30.98
N SER A 296 6.39 -17.96 30.84
CA SER A 296 6.38 -19.40 30.77
C SER A 296 6.54 -19.71 29.27
N PRO A 297 7.71 -20.22 28.83
CA PRO A 297 7.68 -21.00 27.62
C PRO A 297 6.71 -22.15 27.98
N LYS A 298 5.47 -22.11 27.52
CA LYS A 298 4.69 -23.33 27.39
C LYS A 298 5.57 -24.21 26.51
N GLU A 299 6.24 -25.19 27.11
CA GLU A 299 6.62 -26.35 26.31
C GLU A 299 5.35 -26.72 25.59
N PRO A 300 5.38 -26.83 24.25
CA PRO A 300 4.20 -27.24 23.51
C PRO A 300 3.83 -28.59 24.11
N GLU A 301 2.76 -28.66 24.91
CA GLU A 301 2.12 -29.91 25.29
C GLU A 301 1.73 -30.61 23.98
N GLY A 302 2.50 -31.64 23.64
CA GLY A 302 2.45 -32.28 22.33
C GLY A 302 2.93 -31.32 21.26
N ALA A 303 4.20 -31.39 20.94
CA ALA A 303 4.65 -30.89 19.64
C ALA A 303 3.80 -31.62 18.59
N VAL A 304 2.64 -31.01 18.26
CA VAL A 304 2.08 -31.15 16.91
C VAL A 304 3.18 -30.51 16.08
N SER A 305 4.17 -31.34 15.75
CA SER A 305 5.30 -30.88 15.02
C SER A 305 4.72 -30.35 13.72
N TYR A 306 5.13 -29.19 13.30
CA TYR A 306 4.85 -28.63 11.96
C TYR A 306 5.18 -29.65 10.85
N THR A 307 5.96 -30.68 11.17
CA THR A 307 6.25 -31.85 10.35
C THR A 307 5.02 -32.76 10.13
N HIS A 308 4.04 -32.83 11.05
CA HIS A 308 2.83 -33.60 10.86
C HIS A 308 1.81 -32.88 9.93
N LEU A 309 1.74 -31.56 9.97
CA LEU A 309 0.92 -30.80 9.01
C LEU A 309 1.50 -30.92 7.59
N ARG A 310 2.82 -30.86 7.41
CA ARG A 310 3.47 -31.10 6.12
C ARG A 310 3.32 -32.55 5.62
N ALA A 311 3.30 -33.55 6.49
CA ALA A 311 3.10 -34.93 6.10
C ALA A 311 1.67 -35.18 5.60
N HIS A 312 0.65 -34.54 6.18
CA HIS A 312 -0.71 -34.62 5.70
C HIS A 312 -0.95 -33.91 4.38
N GLU A 313 -0.28 -32.78 4.13
CA GLU A 313 -0.36 -32.11 2.84
C GLU A 313 0.31 -32.89 1.71
N THR A 314 1.39 -33.63 2.00
CA THR A 314 2.07 -34.47 0.99
C THR A 314 1.35 -35.75 0.69
N GLU A 315 0.51 -36.28 1.59
CA GLU A 315 -0.29 -37.50 1.30
C GLU A 315 -1.56 -37.20 0.45
N LEU A 316 -1.98 -35.93 0.35
CA LEU A 316 -3.12 -35.52 -0.48
C LEU A 316 -2.75 -35.23 -1.95
N HIS A 317 -1.47 -35.33 -2.32
CA HIS A 317 -0.96 -35.07 -3.67
C HIS A 317 -0.27 -36.26 -4.31
N LEU A 318 -0.48 -37.48 -3.78
CA LEU A 318 -0.18 -38.76 -4.40
C LEU A 318 -1.46 -39.57 -4.66
#